data_9d281ca7ebdfe1c860fa351db61291ed
#
_entry.id   9d281ca7ebdfe1c860fa351db61291ed
#
_cell.length_a   1.000
_cell.length_b   1.000
_cell.length_c   1.000
_cell.angle_alpha   90.00
_cell.angle_beta   90.00
_cell.angle_gamma   90.00
#
_symmetry.space_group_name_H-M   'P 1'
#
loop_
_entity.id
_entity.type
_entity.pdbx_description
1 polymer ?
#
loop_
_entity_poly.entity_id
_entity_poly.type
_entity_poly.pdbx_seq_one_letter_code
_entity_poly.pdbx_strand_id
1 'polypeptide(L)'
;MVAILAGIYGSHRLQMAEDVVQEALVRALKTWPYSGTPGNPTAWLLRTAKNLAVDQLRREKCFLGKQATIIASMERDDGGDGNESSFRDDQLRLMFVCCHPDLPQETQTALALKTLCGFSPAEIARAFFISEAAVSKRLTRARLRIRELALPFAVPEPEELPARLDGVLGTLYLLFNEGYKASSGARLVREDLCHGAIRLLRLLTEHSATKGARPFALLSLMLLNAARLPARTDEAGNLLRLHEQDRSAWDQSMIQDGVFCLALSARGDHLSEYHLEAAIAACHSTAPDEAATDWSRILMLYDQL
;
A
#
# COMPACT_ATOMS: atom_id res chain seq x y z
N MET A 1 -9.43 6.77 -4.44
CA MET A 1 -9.80 7.74 -5.53
C MET A 1 -8.89 7.60 -6.74
N VAL A 2 -7.55 7.72 -6.62
CA VAL A 2 -6.64 7.53 -7.77
C VAL A 2 -6.86 6.19 -8.48
N ALA A 3 -7.05 5.10 -7.72
CA ALA A 3 -7.30 3.77 -8.27
C ALA A 3 -8.58 3.73 -9.15
N ILE A 4 -9.68 4.30 -8.67
CA ILE A 4 -10.94 4.40 -9.43
C ILE A 4 -10.73 5.15 -10.75
N LEU A 5 -10.04 6.30 -10.69
CA LEU A 5 -9.78 7.10 -11.88
C LEU A 5 -8.81 6.41 -12.84
N ALA A 6 -7.80 5.70 -12.32
CA ALA A 6 -6.91 4.88 -13.13
C ALA A 6 -7.66 3.70 -13.81
N GLY A 7 -8.67 3.13 -13.15
CA GLY A 7 -9.58 2.15 -13.72
C GLY A 7 -10.42 2.70 -14.88
N ILE A 8 -10.95 3.92 -14.70
CA ILE A 8 -11.79 4.57 -15.71
C ILE A 8 -10.96 5.05 -16.92
N TYR A 9 -9.80 5.67 -16.68
CA TYR A 9 -9.03 6.37 -17.71
C TYR A 9 -7.81 5.59 -18.21
N GLY A 10 -7.50 4.46 -17.57
CA GLY A 10 -6.36 3.58 -17.87
C GLY A 10 -5.10 3.95 -17.08
N SER A 11 -4.25 2.93 -16.85
CA SER A 11 -2.97 3.05 -16.14
C SER A 11 -2.01 4.06 -16.79
N HIS A 12 -2.07 4.22 -18.11
CA HIS A 12 -1.25 5.17 -18.87
C HIS A 12 -1.55 6.65 -18.54
N ARG A 13 -2.68 6.92 -17.85
CA ARG A 13 -3.10 8.26 -17.40
C ARG A 13 -2.96 8.45 -15.88
N LEU A 14 -2.12 7.65 -15.23
CA LEU A 14 -1.93 7.69 -13.78
C LEU A 14 -1.57 9.09 -13.27
N GLN A 15 -0.71 9.83 -13.99
CA GLN A 15 -0.37 11.22 -13.65
C GLN A 15 -1.63 12.10 -13.61
N MET A 16 -2.45 12.03 -14.66
CA MET A 16 -3.71 12.80 -14.73
C MET A 16 -4.63 12.44 -13.55
N ALA A 17 -4.78 11.15 -13.24
CA ALA A 17 -5.62 10.70 -12.13
C ALA A 17 -5.15 11.27 -10.79
N GLU A 18 -3.83 11.31 -10.55
CA GLU A 18 -3.25 11.93 -9.34
C GLU A 18 -3.49 13.44 -9.30
N ASP A 19 -3.25 14.14 -10.40
CA ASP A 19 -3.38 15.60 -10.48
C ASP A 19 -4.82 16.06 -10.23
N VAL A 20 -5.82 15.41 -10.83
CA VAL A 20 -7.23 15.79 -10.62
C VAL A 20 -7.74 15.44 -9.22
N VAL A 21 -7.21 14.39 -8.58
CA VAL A 21 -7.51 14.08 -7.17
C VAL A 21 -6.94 15.17 -6.26
N GLN A 22 -5.71 15.60 -6.48
CA GLN A 22 -5.08 16.67 -5.74
C GLN A 22 -5.88 18.00 -5.89
N GLU A 23 -6.26 18.34 -7.11
CA GLU A 23 -7.07 19.54 -7.38
C GLU A 23 -8.46 19.46 -6.73
N ALA A 24 -9.09 18.28 -6.72
CA ALA A 24 -10.37 18.08 -6.02
C ALA A 24 -10.23 18.29 -4.51
N LEU A 25 -9.14 17.80 -3.90
CA LEU A 25 -8.84 18.02 -2.49
C LEU A 25 -8.59 19.50 -2.19
N VAL A 26 -7.84 20.21 -3.04
CA VAL A 26 -7.61 21.65 -2.90
C VAL A 26 -8.93 22.42 -2.99
N ARG A 27 -9.85 22.02 -3.88
CA ARG A 27 -11.19 22.64 -3.97
C ARG A 27 -12.01 22.38 -2.70
N ALA A 28 -11.96 21.15 -2.15
CA ALA A 28 -12.63 20.84 -0.89
C ALA A 28 -12.13 21.75 0.25
N LEU A 29 -10.81 21.89 0.39
CA LEU A 29 -10.19 22.74 1.42
C LEU A 29 -10.59 24.21 1.27
N LYS A 30 -10.83 24.70 0.05
CA LYS A 30 -11.27 26.08 -0.21
C LYS A 30 -12.78 26.28 -0.03
N THR A 31 -13.58 25.24 -0.26
CA THR A 31 -15.05 25.37 -0.32
C THR A 31 -15.72 24.98 0.99
N TRP A 32 -15.32 23.85 1.60
CA TRP A 32 -15.98 23.29 2.78
C TRP A 32 -15.93 24.17 4.04
N PRO A 33 -14.87 24.97 4.31
CA PRO A 33 -14.88 25.89 5.44
C PRO A 33 -16.03 26.92 5.38
N TYR A 34 -16.55 27.23 4.19
CA TYR A 34 -17.60 28.23 3.99
C TYR A 34 -18.98 27.61 3.71
N SER A 35 -19.05 26.47 2.99
CA SER A 35 -20.30 25.84 2.58
C SER A 35 -20.72 24.68 3.48
N GLY A 36 -19.86 24.27 4.42
CA GLY A 36 -20.02 23.04 5.18
C GLY A 36 -19.51 21.80 4.43
N THR A 37 -19.21 20.76 5.18
CA THR A 37 -18.82 19.45 4.62
C THR A 37 -20.06 18.76 4.05
N PRO A 38 -20.02 18.25 2.80
CA PRO A 38 -21.14 17.51 2.21
C PRO A 38 -21.52 16.26 3.03
N GLY A 39 -22.76 15.82 2.94
CA GLY A 39 -23.24 14.60 3.61
C GLY A 39 -22.47 13.33 3.19
N ASN A 40 -21.93 13.30 1.95
CA ASN A 40 -21.00 12.27 1.48
C ASN A 40 -19.74 12.94 0.87
N PRO A 41 -18.71 13.21 1.68
CA PRO A 41 -17.48 13.87 1.24
C PRO A 41 -16.73 13.10 0.15
N THR A 42 -16.71 11.77 0.25
CA THR A 42 -16.02 10.91 -0.72
C THR A 42 -16.67 10.97 -2.10
N ALA A 43 -18.00 10.91 -2.16
CA ALA A 43 -18.74 11.03 -3.42
C ALA A 43 -18.55 12.41 -4.06
N TRP A 44 -18.55 13.49 -3.27
CA TRP A 44 -18.29 14.83 -3.75
C TRP A 44 -16.90 14.98 -4.37
N LEU A 45 -15.87 14.46 -3.66
CA LEU A 45 -14.49 14.49 -4.13
C LEU A 45 -14.33 13.68 -5.43
N LEU A 46 -14.91 12.48 -5.49
CA LEU A 46 -14.82 11.64 -6.68
C LEU A 46 -15.51 12.28 -7.89
N ARG A 47 -16.71 12.86 -7.69
CA ARG A 47 -17.43 13.58 -8.73
C ARG A 47 -16.64 14.80 -9.21
N THR A 48 -16.08 15.57 -8.30
CA THR A 48 -15.24 16.72 -8.63
C THR A 48 -14.01 16.30 -9.43
N ALA A 49 -13.31 15.24 -9.02
CA ALA A 49 -12.15 14.73 -9.72
C ALA A 49 -12.52 14.18 -11.12
N LYS A 50 -13.65 13.46 -11.27
CA LYS A 50 -14.17 13.00 -12.57
C LYS A 50 -14.43 14.18 -13.52
N ASN A 51 -15.10 15.24 -13.03
CA ASN A 51 -15.38 16.44 -13.84
C ASN A 51 -14.08 17.12 -14.30
N LEU A 52 -13.09 17.26 -13.41
CA LEU A 52 -11.78 17.80 -13.75
C LEU A 52 -11.05 16.96 -14.80
N ALA A 53 -11.11 15.63 -14.69
CA ALA A 53 -10.52 14.72 -15.67
C ALA A 53 -11.18 14.89 -17.06
N VAL A 54 -12.51 14.98 -17.10
CA VAL A 54 -13.25 15.22 -18.35
C VAL A 54 -12.85 16.56 -18.98
N ASP A 55 -12.76 17.63 -18.18
CA ASP A 55 -12.34 18.95 -18.67
C ASP A 55 -10.91 18.96 -19.19
N GLN A 56 -10.00 18.22 -18.55
CA GLN A 56 -8.63 18.07 -19.02
C GLN A 56 -8.59 17.29 -20.34
N LEU A 57 -9.34 16.20 -20.45
CA LEU A 57 -9.45 15.40 -21.67
C LEU A 57 -10.09 16.17 -22.83
N ARG A 58 -11.09 17.01 -22.56
CA ARG A 58 -11.68 17.90 -23.58
C ARG A 58 -10.67 18.90 -24.11
N ARG A 59 -9.85 19.48 -23.24
CA ARG A 59 -8.75 20.39 -23.63
C ARG A 59 -7.69 19.71 -24.47
N GLU A 60 -7.25 18.50 -24.07
CA GLU A 60 -6.29 17.70 -24.85
C GLU A 60 -6.85 17.32 -26.23
N LYS A 61 -8.16 17.02 -26.35
CA LYS A 61 -8.82 16.70 -27.62
C LYS A 61 -9.00 17.88 -28.55
N CYS A 62 -9.31 19.05 -28.01
CA CYS A 62 -9.38 20.28 -28.79
C CYS A 62 -8.03 20.55 -29.48
N PHE A 63 -6.91 20.10 -28.86
CA PHE A 63 -5.57 20.15 -29.45
C PHE A 63 -5.27 19.05 -30.48
N LEU A 64 -5.89 17.84 -30.37
CA LEU A 64 -5.49 16.65 -31.13
C LEU A 64 -6.54 16.14 -32.15
N GLY A 65 -7.72 16.74 -32.20
CA GLY A 65 -8.73 16.50 -33.28
C GLY A 65 -9.30 15.08 -33.43
N LYS A 66 -9.05 14.16 -32.51
CA LYS A 66 -9.58 12.78 -32.59
C LYS A 66 -9.92 12.17 -31.21
N GLN A 67 -11.15 11.66 -31.09
CA GLN A 67 -11.73 10.66 -30.17
C GLN A 67 -13.01 11.10 -29.44
N ALA A 68 -14.13 11.11 -30.18
CA ALA A 68 -15.47 11.39 -29.64
C ALA A 68 -16.07 10.21 -28.81
N THR A 69 -15.55 8.98 -28.97
CA THR A 69 -16.20 7.75 -28.50
C THR A 69 -16.04 7.50 -26.98
N ILE A 70 -14.96 7.94 -26.35
CA ILE A 70 -14.69 7.66 -24.91
C ILE A 70 -15.54 8.53 -23.98
N ILE A 71 -15.94 9.74 -24.41
CA ILE A 71 -16.75 10.65 -23.59
C ILE A 71 -18.20 10.15 -23.47
N ALA A 72 -18.75 9.59 -24.51
CA ALA A 72 -20.14 9.10 -24.54
C ALA A 72 -20.37 7.86 -23.63
N SER A 73 -19.32 7.05 -23.37
CA SER A 73 -19.42 5.94 -22.42
C SER A 73 -19.34 6.39 -20.95
N MET A 74 -18.79 7.57 -20.69
CA MET A 74 -18.57 8.13 -19.35
C MET A 74 -19.76 8.92 -18.80
N GLU A 75 -20.59 9.46 -19.68
CA GLU A 75 -21.82 10.20 -19.31
C GLU A 75 -22.93 9.25 -18.81
N ARG A 76 -22.80 7.93 -19.03
CA ARG A 76 -23.79 6.92 -18.63
C ARG A 76 -23.62 6.34 -17.24
N ASP A 77 -22.52 6.63 -16.55
CA ASP A 77 -22.21 6.07 -15.23
C ASP A 77 -22.43 7.11 -14.09
N ASP A 78 -23.49 7.89 -14.18
CA ASP A 78 -23.81 8.97 -13.24
C ASP A 78 -24.67 8.48 -12.04
N GLY A 79 -24.68 7.19 -11.74
CA GLY A 79 -25.57 6.62 -10.72
C GLY A 79 -25.00 5.46 -9.89
N GLY A 80 -23.73 5.11 -10.02
CA GLY A 80 -23.14 4.02 -9.25
C GLY A 80 -22.58 4.51 -7.92
N ASP A 81 -23.30 4.24 -6.82
CA ASP A 81 -22.72 4.11 -5.49
C ASP A 81 -21.57 3.10 -5.61
N GLY A 82 -20.32 3.61 -5.66
CA GLY A 82 -19.13 2.76 -5.85
C GLY A 82 -19.08 1.76 -4.70
N ASN A 83 -19.55 0.54 -4.96
CA ASN A 83 -19.56 -0.54 -3.99
C ASN A 83 -18.13 -0.69 -3.43
N GLU A 84 -17.99 -0.76 -2.13
CA GLU A 84 -16.70 -0.89 -1.43
C GLU A 84 -15.85 -2.02 -2.00
N SER A 85 -16.47 -3.09 -2.50
CA SER A 85 -15.84 -4.19 -3.22
C SER A 85 -15.14 -3.70 -4.51
N SER A 86 -15.81 -2.92 -5.34
CA SER A 86 -15.23 -2.37 -6.58
C SER A 86 -14.02 -1.45 -6.30
N PHE A 87 -14.09 -0.67 -5.22
CA PHE A 87 -12.98 0.18 -4.79
C PHE A 87 -11.75 -0.63 -4.36
N ARG A 88 -11.96 -1.74 -3.63
CA ARG A 88 -10.88 -2.65 -3.21
C ARG A 88 -10.23 -3.33 -4.40
N ASP A 89 -11.02 -3.78 -5.37
CA ASP A 89 -10.53 -4.39 -6.62
C ASP A 89 -9.69 -3.41 -7.43
N ASP A 90 -10.10 -2.16 -7.54
CA ASP A 90 -9.31 -1.12 -8.23
C ASP A 90 -8.00 -0.82 -7.53
N GLN A 91 -7.97 -0.83 -6.17
CA GLN A 91 -6.73 -0.68 -5.42
C GLN A 91 -5.78 -1.86 -5.68
N LEU A 92 -6.30 -3.08 -5.74
CA LEU A 92 -5.51 -4.27 -6.04
C LEU A 92 -4.92 -4.21 -7.46
N ARG A 93 -5.72 -3.87 -8.47
CA ARG A 93 -5.26 -3.69 -9.85
C ARG A 93 -4.15 -2.63 -9.93
N LEU A 94 -4.35 -1.48 -9.26
CA LEU A 94 -3.35 -0.43 -9.21
C LEU A 94 -2.05 -0.89 -8.53
N MET A 95 -2.14 -1.76 -7.52
CA MET A 95 -0.97 -2.33 -6.85
C MET A 95 -0.12 -3.14 -7.83
N PHE A 96 -0.73 -3.99 -8.67
CA PHE A 96 -0.03 -4.74 -9.71
C PHE A 96 0.59 -3.84 -10.79
N VAL A 97 -0.03 -2.69 -11.09
CA VAL A 97 0.58 -1.69 -11.98
C VAL A 97 1.80 -1.05 -11.34
N CYS A 98 1.70 -0.63 -10.07
CA CYS A 98 2.80 0.02 -9.34
C CYS A 98 4.00 -0.90 -9.10
N CYS A 99 3.74 -2.20 -8.87
CA CYS A 99 4.75 -3.22 -8.58
C CYS A 99 5.10 -4.07 -9.82
N HIS A 100 5.06 -3.49 -11.02
CA HIS A 100 5.43 -4.22 -12.23
C HIS A 100 6.93 -4.54 -12.26
N PRO A 101 7.36 -5.78 -12.64
CA PRO A 101 8.77 -6.20 -12.61
C PRO A 101 9.70 -5.37 -13.51
N ASP A 102 9.18 -4.76 -14.58
CA ASP A 102 9.94 -3.85 -15.44
C ASP A 102 10.27 -2.49 -14.78
N LEU A 103 9.78 -2.26 -13.57
CA LEU A 103 10.17 -1.12 -12.75
C LEU A 103 11.20 -1.57 -11.71
N PRO A 104 12.31 -0.83 -11.50
CA PRO A 104 13.22 -1.10 -10.38
C PRO A 104 12.48 -1.09 -9.04
N GLN A 105 12.85 -1.97 -8.13
CA GLN A 105 12.15 -2.17 -6.85
C GLN A 105 12.00 -0.89 -6.02
N GLU A 106 13.05 -0.07 -5.95
CA GLU A 106 12.96 1.24 -5.30
C GLU A 106 11.94 2.19 -5.96
N THR A 107 11.74 2.03 -7.27
CA THR A 107 10.73 2.79 -8.02
C THR A 107 9.34 2.27 -7.74
N GLN A 108 9.16 0.94 -7.65
CA GLN A 108 7.90 0.31 -7.23
C GLN A 108 7.47 0.81 -5.86
N THR A 109 8.39 0.79 -4.90
CA THR A 109 8.13 1.25 -3.52
C THR A 109 7.75 2.75 -3.48
N ALA A 110 8.50 3.61 -4.18
CA ALA A 110 8.19 5.04 -4.24
C ALA A 110 6.83 5.31 -4.90
N LEU A 111 6.51 4.56 -5.96
CA LEU A 111 5.22 4.69 -6.66
C LEU A 111 4.06 4.19 -5.80
N ALA A 112 4.21 3.05 -5.14
CA ALA A 112 3.21 2.50 -4.21
C ALA A 112 2.92 3.48 -3.07
N LEU A 113 3.96 4.06 -2.46
CA LEU A 113 3.82 5.08 -1.42
C LEU A 113 3.05 6.30 -1.93
N LYS A 114 3.43 6.84 -3.09
CA LYS A 114 2.78 8.01 -3.67
C LYS A 114 1.32 7.74 -4.01
N THR A 115 1.06 6.65 -4.73
CA THR A 115 -0.20 6.43 -5.43
C THR A 115 -1.22 5.67 -4.57
N LEU A 116 -0.77 4.68 -3.79
CA LEU A 116 -1.63 3.83 -2.95
C LEU A 116 -1.75 4.34 -1.51
N CYS A 117 -0.66 4.90 -0.97
CA CYS A 117 -0.62 5.38 0.41
C CYS A 117 -0.81 6.90 0.52
N GLY A 118 -0.68 7.66 -0.59
CA GLY A 118 -0.93 9.10 -0.62
C GLY A 118 0.21 9.97 -0.10
N PHE A 119 1.43 9.41 0.07
CA PHE A 119 2.58 10.18 0.53
C PHE A 119 3.02 11.25 -0.47
N SER A 120 3.45 12.38 0.04
CA SER A 120 4.07 13.43 -0.77
C SER A 120 5.50 13.04 -1.19
N PRO A 121 6.03 13.61 -2.29
CA PRO A 121 7.43 13.39 -2.66
C PRO A 121 8.41 13.76 -1.55
N ALA A 122 8.11 14.80 -0.75
CA ALA A 122 8.94 15.20 0.39
C ALA A 122 8.95 14.16 1.52
N GLU A 123 7.82 13.49 1.79
CA GLU A 123 7.74 12.41 2.78
C GLU A 123 8.49 11.17 2.30
N ILE A 124 8.35 10.82 1.02
CA ILE A 124 9.09 9.71 0.39
C ILE A 124 10.60 10.01 0.39
N ALA A 125 11.00 11.24 0.06
CA ALA A 125 12.40 11.66 0.09
C ALA A 125 13.01 11.51 1.48
N ARG A 126 12.27 11.89 2.52
CA ARG A 126 12.69 11.71 3.92
C ARG A 126 12.79 10.24 4.31
N ALA A 127 11.85 9.39 3.86
CA ALA A 127 11.87 7.96 4.17
C ALA A 127 13.08 7.24 3.57
N PHE A 128 13.50 7.62 2.36
CA PHE A 128 14.57 6.92 1.63
C PHE A 128 15.90 7.68 1.57
N PHE A 129 16.08 8.76 2.32
CA PHE A 129 17.32 9.58 2.35
C PHE A 129 17.79 10.07 1.00
N ILE A 130 16.88 10.39 0.13
CA ILE A 130 17.16 10.96 -1.19
C ILE A 130 16.53 12.35 -1.30
N SER A 131 16.98 13.13 -2.28
CA SER A 131 16.38 14.44 -2.49
C SER A 131 14.98 14.33 -3.06
N GLU A 132 14.10 15.30 -2.76
CA GLU A 132 12.76 15.39 -3.34
C GLU A 132 12.81 15.45 -4.87
N ALA A 133 13.82 16.10 -5.44
CA ALA A 133 14.06 16.14 -6.88
C ALA A 133 14.35 14.72 -7.44
N ALA A 134 15.09 13.88 -6.71
CA ALA A 134 15.34 12.50 -7.11
C ALA A 134 14.06 11.66 -7.08
N VAL A 135 13.21 11.81 -6.03
CA VAL A 135 11.90 11.15 -5.98
C VAL A 135 11.02 11.58 -7.15
N SER A 136 10.91 12.88 -7.40
CA SER A 136 10.10 13.43 -8.49
C SER A 136 10.55 12.90 -9.86
N LYS A 137 11.86 12.85 -10.11
CA LYS A 137 12.40 12.23 -11.34
C LYS A 137 12.10 10.74 -11.43
N ARG A 138 12.21 10.00 -10.30
CA ARG A 138 11.91 8.57 -10.23
C ARG A 138 10.45 8.30 -10.56
N LEU A 139 9.51 9.04 -9.93
CA LEU A 139 8.08 8.94 -10.18
C LEU A 139 7.71 9.29 -11.63
N THR A 140 8.32 10.34 -12.20
CA THR A 140 8.11 10.74 -13.60
C THR A 140 8.53 9.64 -14.57
N ARG A 141 9.72 9.04 -14.35
CA ARG A 141 10.21 7.92 -15.17
C ARG A 141 9.33 6.68 -15.03
N ALA A 142 8.86 6.38 -13.81
CA ALA A 142 7.94 5.27 -13.57
C ALA A 142 6.65 5.42 -14.38
N ARG A 143 6.01 6.59 -14.33
CA ARG A 143 4.77 6.86 -15.07
C ARG A 143 4.97 6.82 -16.59
N LEU A 144 6.12 7.32 -17.07
CA LEU A 144 6.49 7.21 -18.48
C LEU A 144 6.62 5.73 -18.88
N ARG A 145 7.31 4.93 -18.07
CA ARG A 145 7.50 3.49 -18.33
C ARG A 145 6.18 2.72 -18.32
N ILE A 146 5.28 2.99 -17.35
CA ILE A 146 3.93 2.40 -17.31
C ILE A 146 3.16 2.73 -18.61
N ARG A 147 3.27 3.97 -19.08
CA ARG A 147 2.62 4.41 -20.33
C ARG A 147 3.21 3.72 -21.56
N GLU A 148 4.54 3.58 -21.65
CA GLU A 148 5.23 2.90 -22.77
C GLU A 148 4.87 1.42 -22.84
N LEU A 149 4.79 0.75 -21.69
CA LEU A 149 4.42 -0.66 -21.58
C LEU A 149 2.93 -0.90 -21.82
N ALA A 150 2.11 0.16 -21.86
CA ALA A 150 0.65 0.08 -21.95
C ALA A 150 0.05 -0.95 -20.96
N LEU A 151 0.54 -0.95 -19.72
CA LEU A 151 0.18 -1.95 -18.72
C LEU A 151 -1.34 -2.03 -18.53
N PRO A 152 -1.93 -3.23 -18.58
CA PRO A 152 -3.35 -3.40 -18.33
C PRO A 152 -3.68 -3.03 -16.87
N PHE A 153 -4.83 -2.39 -16.68
CA PHE A 153 -5.37 -2.12 -15.34
C PHE A 153 -6.21 -3.33 -14.89
N ALA A 154 -5.52 -4.42 -14.57
CA ALA A 154 -6.13 -5.71 -14.24
C ALA A 154 -5.30 -6.47 -13.20
N VAL A 155 -5.90 -7.44 -12.54
CA VAL A 155 -5.16 -8.48 -11.82
C VAL A 155 -4.49 -9.35 -12.90
N PRO A 156 -3.21 -9.73 -12.72
CA PRO A 156 -2.51 -10.58 -13.69
C PRO A 156 -3.22 -11.92 -13.91
N GLU A 157 -3.04 -12.48 -15.11
CA GLU A 157 -3.53 -13.82 -15.42
C GLU A 157 -2.88 -14.88 -14.51
N PRO A 158 -3.53 -16.04 -14.31
CA PRO A 158 -3.06 -17.06 -13.37
C PRO A 158 -1.62 -17.51 -13.59
N GLU A 159 -1.15 -17.52 -14.84
CA GLU A 159 0.20 -17.94 -15.22
C GLU A 159 1.27 -16.92 -14.77
N GLU A 160 0.96 -15.63 -14.82
CA GLU A 160 1.87 -14.55 -14.44
C GLU A 160 1.76 -14.19 -12.95
N LEU A 161 0.62 -14.51 -12.34
CA LEU A 161 0.25 -14.05 -11.02
C LEU A 161 1.29 -14.39 -9.93
N PRO A 162 1.89 -15.61 -9.87
CA PRO A 162 2.89 -15.93 -8.85
C PRO A 162 4.09 -14.97 -8.87
N ALA A 163 4.70 -14.76 -10.03
CA ALA A 163 5.87 -13.88 -10.17
C ALA A 163 5.51 -12.41 -9.90
N ARG A 164 4.32 -11.98 -10.33
CA ARG A 164 3.82 -10.62 -10.09
C ARG A 164 3.51 -10.38 -8.61
N LEU A 165 2.97 -11.40 -7.93
CA LEU A 165 2.69 -11.35 -6.50
C LEU A 165 3.97 -11.26 -5.68
N ASP A 166 5.05 -11.94 -6.09
CA ASP A 166 6.35 -11.85 -5.45
C ASP A 166 6.89 -10.41 -5.42
N GLY A 167 6.80 -9.71 -6.53
CA GLY A 167 7.16 -8.30 -6.61
C GLY A 167 6.34 -7.40 -5.68
N VAL A 168 5.03 -7.66 -5.60
CA VAL A 168 4.13 -6.94 -4.67
C VAL A 168 4.50 -7.21 -3.22
N LEU A 169 4.65 -8.49 -2.84
CA LEU A 169 5.00 -8.87 -1.46
C LEU A 169 6.35 -8.28 -1.05
N GLY A 170 7.37 -8.36 -1.92
CA GLY A 170 8.68 -7.74 -1.67
C GLY A 170 8.59 -6.23 -1.49
N THR A 171 7.78 -5.54 -2.28
CA THR A 171 7.55 -4.10 -2.15
C THR A 171 6.88 -3.74 -0.82
N LEU A 172 5.84 -4.50 -0.42
CA LEU A 172 5.15 -4.28 0.85
C LEU A 172 6.03 -4.61 2.05
N TYR A 173 6.85 -5.66 1.96
CA TYR A 173 7.85 -6.00 2.99
C TYR A 173 8.85 -4.86 3.21
N LEU A 174 9.42 -4.31 2.13
CA LEU A 174 10.33 -3.16 2.23
C LEU A 174 9.63 -1.92 2.79
N LEU A 175 8.40 -1.65 2.37
CA LEU A 175 7.61 -0.56 2.88
C LEU A 175 7.38 -0.67 4.39
N PHE A 176 7.03 -1.87 4.86
CA PHE A 176 6.83 -2.13 6.27
C PHE A 176 8.13 -1.97 7.06
N ASN A 177 9.23 -2.53 6.58
CA ASN A 177 10.53 -2.45 7.25
C ASN A 177 11.02 -1.01 7.39
N GLU A 178 10.82 -0.17 6.37
CA GLU A 178 11.12 1.26 6.44
C GLU A 178 10.28 1.98 7.49
N GLY A 179 9.03 1.58 7.67
CA GLY A 179 8.17 2.11 8.72
C GLY A 179 8.57 1.62 10.12
N TYR A 180 8.91 0.35 10.21
CA TYR A 180 9.19 -0.33 11.47
C TYR A 180 10.55 0.05 12.07
N LYS A 181 11.55 0.31 11.22
CA LYS A 181 12.88 0.79 11.58
C LYS A 181 13.32 1.78 10.52
N ALA A 182 12.87 3.02 10.66
CA ALA A 182 13.31 4.07 9.73
C ALA A 182 14.83 4.14 9.74
N SER A 183 15.42 4.05 8.54
CA SER A 183 16.87 4.06 8.36
C SER A 183 17.50 5.38 8.84
N SER A 184 16.72 6.46 8.98
CA SER A 184 17.04 7.70 9.70
C SER A 184 15.85 8.68 9.71
N GLY A 185 16.00 9.86 10.33
CA GLY A 185 14.99 10.90 10.45
C GLY A 185 14.76 11.28 11.91
N ALA A 186 13.93 12.30 12.16
CA ALA A 186 13.59 12.74 13.51
C ALA A 186 12.74 11.72 14.29
N ARG A 187 12.17 10.73 13.61
CA ARG A 187 11.42 9.62 14.21
C ARG A 187 11.98 8.31 13.67
N LEU A 188 12.41 7.45 14.56
CA LEU A 188 12.95 6.12 14.24
C LEU A 188 11.86 5.10 13.89
N VAL A 189 10.59 5.44 14.10
CA VAL A 189 9.42 4.61 13.78
C VAL A 189 8.42 5.45 13.00
N ARG A 190 7.94 4.92 11.88
CA ARG A 190 6.93 5.49 10.99
C ARG A 190 5.72 4.57 10.94
N GLU A 191 4.86 4.67 11.95
CA GLU A 191 3.66 3.84 12.10
C GLU A 191 2.72 3.94 10.89
N ASP A 192 2.65 5.13 10.27
CA ASP A 192 1.87 5.40 9.07
C ASP A 192 2.27 4.51 7.88
N LEU A 193 3.57 4.22 7.72
CA LEU A 193 4.08 3.30 6.70
C LEU A 193 3.71 1.84 7.04
N CYS A 194 3.87 1.44 8.29
CA CYS A 194 3.50 0.10 8.75
C CYS A 194 2.00 -0.18 8.52
N HIS A 195 1.13 0.72 8.97
CA HIS A 195 -0.31 0.59 8.77
C HIS A 195 -0.70 0.64 7.28
N GLY A 196 -0.01 1.46 6.48
CA GLY A 196 -0.17 1.49 5.03
C GLY A 196 0.12 0.15 4.38
N ALA A 197 1.25 -0.48 4.72
CA ALA A 197 1.65 -1.79 4.22
C ALA A 197 0.65 -2.88 4.63
N ILE A 198 0.26 -2.93 5.91
CA ILE A 198 -0.74 -3.87 6.44
C ILE A 198 -2.07 -3.73 5.70
N ARG A 199 -2.56 -2.50 5.52
CA ARG A 199 -3.82 -2.24 4.80
C ARG A 199 -3.77 -2.75 3.35
N LEU A 200 -2.67 -2.52 2.64
CA LEU A 200 -2.51 -2.99 1.27
C LEU A 200 -2.40 -4.53 1.21
N LEU A 201 -1.69 -5.13 2.17
CA LEU A 201 -1.54 -6.58 2.23
C LEU A 201 -2.86 -7.29 2.57
N ARG A 202 -3.74 -6.68 3.38
CA ARG A 202 -5.10 -7.20 3.64
C ARG A 202 -5.92 -7.32 2.33
N LEU A 203 -5.78 -6.39 1.38
CA LEU A 203 -6.45 -6.51 0.07
C LEU A 203 -6.03 -7.78 -0.66
N LEU A 204 -4.74 -8.15 -0.60
CA LEU A 204 -4.23 -9.39 -1.21
C LEU A 204 -4.78 -10.65 -0.53
N THR A 205 -4.95 -10.64 0.80
CA THR A 205 -5.45 -11.79 1.55
C THR A 205 -6.97 -11.97 1.46
N GLU A 206 -7.70 -10.92 1.13
CA GLU A 206 -9.16 -10.92 0.97
C GLU A 206 -9.59 -11.32 -0.45
N HIS A 207 -8.79 -11.01 -1.49
CA HIS A 207 -9.16 -11.26 -2.87
C HIS A 207 -8.90 -12.72 -3.28
N SER A 208 -9.87 -13.34 -3.95
CA SER A 208 -9.87 -14.78 -4.27
C SER A 208 -8.68 -15.23 -5.11
N ALA A 209 -8.19 -14.40 -6.03
CA ALA A 209 -7.07 -14.74 -6.91
C ALA A 209 -5.70 -14.61 -6.22
N THR A 210 -5.57 -13.77 -5.20
CA THR A 210 -4.27 -13.44 -4.57
C THR A 210 -4.09 -14.00 -3.17
N LYS A 211 -5.19 -14.44 -2.53
CA LYS A 211 -5.11 -15.06 -1.20
C LYS A 211 -4.31 -16.37 -1.28
N GLY A 212 -3.41 -16.57 -0.34
CA GLY A 212 -2.57 -17.75 -0.31
C GLY A 212 -1.63 -17.76 0.89
N ALA A 213 -0.85 -18.84 1.02
CA ALA A 213 0.06 -19.04 2.15
C ALA A 213 1.04 -17.87 2.35
N ARG A 214 1.71 -17.43 1.28
CA ARG A 214 2.72 -16.35 1.37
C ARG A 214 2.15 -14.99 1.75
N PRO A 215 1.04 -14.47 1.17
CA PRO A 215 0.38 -13.26 1.65
C PRO A 215 -0.04 -13.33 3.11
N PHE A 216 -0.58 -14.46 3.58
CA PHE A 216 -0.94 -14.63 4.99
C PHE A 216 0.29 -14.68 5.90
N ALA A 217 1.38 -15.33 5.49
CA ALA A 217 2.63 -15.34 6.25
C ALA A 217 3.21 -13.92 6.42
N LEU A 218 3.27 -13.16 5.33
CA LEU A 218 3.74 -11.77 5.40
C LEU A 218 2.81 -10.88 6.23
N LEU A 219 1.49 -11.04 6.12
CA LEU A 219 0.53 -10.31 6.94
C LEU A 219 0.70 -10.64 8.43
N SER A 220 0.89 -11.91 8.76
CA SER A 220 1.21 -12.35 10.13
C SER A 220 2.47 -11.66 10.66
N LEU A 221 3.55 -11.70 9.89
CA LEU A 221 4.81 -11.04 10.25
C LEU A 221 4.62 -9.55 10.54
N MET A 222 3.90 -8.85 9.66
CA MET A 222 3.64 -7.42 9.82
C MET A 222 2.78 -7.12 11.05
N LEU A 223 1.71 -7.90 11.28
CA LEU A 223 0.81 -7.70 12.42
C LEU A 223 1.53 -7.95 13.75
N LEU A 224 2.28 -9.05 13.87
CA LEU A 224 3.02 -9.40 15.08
C LEU A 224 4.10 -8.37 15.44
N ASN A 225 4.77 -7.80 14.43
CA ASN A 225 5.72 -6.72 14.65
C ASN A 225 5.02 -5.38 14.94
N ALA A 226 3.95 -5.05 14.21
CA ALA A 226 3.21 -3.80 14.41
C ALA A 226 2.53 -3.73 15.78
N ALA A 227 2.09 -4.86 16.32
CA ALA A 227 1.52 -4.95 17.67
C ALA A 227 2.42 -4.35 18.76
N ARG A 228 3.74 -4.30 18.51
CA ARG A 228 4.74 -3.78 19.44
C ARG A 228 5.02 -2.29 19.28
N LEU A 229 4.48 -1.63 18.25
CA LEU A 229 4.73 -0.21 17.98
C LEU A 229 4.48 0.71 19.17
N PRO A 230 3.40 0.54 19.99
CA PRO A 230 3.15 1.40 21.13
C PRO A 230 4.23 1.37 22.21
N ALA A 231 4.98 0.25 22.34
CA ALA A 231 6.06 0.09 23.32
C ALA A 231 7.45 0.15 22.71
N ARG A 232 7.58 0.53 21.44
CA ARG A 232 8.85 0.43 20.70
C ARG A 232 9.81 1.58 20.96
N THR A 233 9.32 2.72 21.41
CA THR A 233 10.12 3.90 21.70
C THR A 233 9.90 4.37 23.14
N ASP A 234 10.95 4.94 23.75
CA ASP A 234 10.82 5.66 24.99
C ASP A 234 10.20 7.06 24.78
N GLU A 235 9.98 7.79 25.89
CA GLU A 235 9.44 9.16 25.84
C GLU A 235 10.35 10.16 25.07
N ALA A 236 11.65 9.86 24.98
CA ALA A 236 12.61 10.66 24.22
C ALA A 236 12.66 10.26 22.74
N GLY A 237 11.92 9.22 22.32
CA GLY A 237 11.87 8.72 20.94
C GLY A 237 12.99 7.75 20.58
N ASN A 238 13.77 7.24 21.56
CA ASN A 238 14.79 6.23 21.32
C ASN A 238 14.15 4.84 21.18
N LEU A 239 14.73 4.00 20.30
CA LEU A 239 14.27 2.62 20.12
C LEU A 239 14.61 1.77 21.36
N LEU A 240 13.60 1.14 21.92
CA LEU A 240 13.74 0.15 22.98
C LEU A 240 14.02 -1.24 22.39
N ARG A 241 14.96 -1.97 23.03
CA ARG A 241 15.18 -3.38 22.74
C ARG A 241 13.98 -4.21 23.17
N LEU A 242 13.83 -5.41 22.68
CA LEU A 242 12.66 -6.24 22.95
C LEU A 242 12.42 -6.50 24.45
N HIS A 243 13.48 -6.72 25.23
CA HIS A 243 13.41 -6.95 26.67
C HIS A 243 13.14 -5.67 27.49
N GLU A 244 13.33 -4.49 26.89
CA GLU A 244 13.06 -3.20 27.51
C GLU A 244 11.62 -2.74 27.27
N GLN A 245 10.88 -3.40 26.35
CA GLN A 245 9.53 -3.02 25.97
C GLN A 245 8.50 -3.52 27.00
N ASP A 246 7.56 -2.65 27.33
CA ASP A 246 6.40 -3.04 28.14
C ASP A 246 5.42 -3.87 27.29
N ARG A 247 5.38 -5.18 27.53
CA ARG A 247 4.48 -6.10 26.80
C ARG A 247 3.01 -5.84 27.08
N SER A 248 2.65 -5.19 28.19
CA SER A 248 1.26 -4.83 28.50
C SER A 248 0.72 -3.75 27.56
N ALA A 249 1.60 -2.95 26.97
CA ALA A 249 1.26 -1.94 25.98
C ALA A 249 1.15 -2.49 24.55
N TRP A 250 1.49 -3.77 24.31
CA TRP A 250 1.37 -4.37 22.99
C TRP A 250 -0.10 -4.58 22.60
N ASP A 251 -0.42 -4.34 21.32
CA ASP A 251 -1.78 -4.54 20.78
C ASP A 251 -2.12 -6.04 20.70
N GLN A 252 -2.90 -6.50 21.66
CA GLN A 252 -3.31 -7.90 21.78
C GLN A 252 -4.23 -8.33 20.62
N SER A 253 -5.00 -7.43 20.05
CA SER A 253 -5.85 -7.72 18.90
C SER A 253 -5.00 -8.00 17.65
N MET A 254 -3.96 -7.18 17.42
CA MET A 254 -3.01 -7.42 16.34
C MET A 254 -2.22 -8.72 16.54
N ILE A 255 -1.87 -9.08 17.77
CA ILE A 255 -1.20 -10.38 18.05
C ILE A 255 -2.14 -11.54 17.69
N GLN A 256 -3.40 -11.50 18.11
CA GLN A 256 -4.39 -12.54 17.79
C GLN A 256 -4.59 -12.67 16.29
N ASP A 257 -4.80 -11.55 15.58
CA ASP A 257 -4.92 -11.51 14.12
C ASP A 257 -3.67 -12.10 13.44
N GLY A 258 -2.48 -11.75 13.95
CA GLY A 258 -1.20 -12.23 13.42
C GLY A 258 -1.05 -13.75 13.58
N VAL A 259 -1.34 -14.29 14.75
CA VAL A 259 -1.33 -15.75 14.99
C VAL A 259 -2.35 -16.47 14.12
N PHE A 260 -3.55 -15.90 13.95
CA PHE A 260 -4.57 -16.44 13.05
C PHE A 260 -4.10 -16.47 11.59
N CYS A 261 -3.47 -15.39 11.10
CA CYS A 261 -2.88 -15.35 9.77
C CYS A 261 -1.76 -16.37 9.60
N LEU A 262 -0.93 -16.59 10.62
CA LEU A 262 0.10 -17.61 10.61
C LEU A 262 -0.50 -19.03 10.46
N ALA A 263 -1.57 -19.32 11.19
CA ALA A 263 -2.28 -20.58 11.06
C ALA A 263 -2.91 -20.78 9.67
N LEU A 264 -3.41 -19.71 9.04
CA LEU A 264 -3.92 -19.76 7.67
C LEU A 264 -2.79 -19.98 6.66
N SER A 265 -1.61 -19.39 6.87
CA SER A 265 -0.44 -19.55 5.99
C SER A 265 0.10 -20.98 5.99
N ALA A 266 -0.07 -21.72 7.08
CA ALA A 266 0.39 -23.12 7.21
C ALA A 266 -0.39 -24.13 6.34
N ARG A 267 -1.44 -23.69 5.63
CA ARG A 267 -2.24 -24.56 4.74
C ARG A 267 -1.63 -24.73 3.35
N GLY A 268 -0.48 -24.12 3.06
CA GLY A 268 0.23 -24.21 1.78
C GLY A 268 1.32 -25.28 1.81
N ASP A 269 1.79 -25.69 0.63
CA ASP A 269 2.82 -26.71 0.47
C ASP A 269 4.26 -26.16 0.44
N HIS A 270 4.40 -24.83 0.42
CA HIS A 270 5.70 -24.15 0.31
C HIS A 270 5.97 -23.23 1.49
N LEU A 271 7.05 -23.50 2.20
CA LEU A 271 7.59 -22.64 3.23
C LEU A 271 8.38 -21.50 2.55
N SER A 272 8.12 -20.25 2.96
CA SER A 272 8.90 -19.08 2.54
C SER A 272 9.56 -18.42 3.74
N GLU A 273 10.55 -17.54 3.49
CA GLU A 273 11.19 -16.71 4.52
C GLU A 273 10.16 -15.99 5.40
N TYR A 274 9.06 -15.50 4.81
CA TYR A 274 7.98 -14.85 5.56
C TYR A 274 7.34 -15.76 6.62
N HIS A 275 7.21 -17.07 6.35
CA HIS A 275 6.68 -18.01 7.33
C HIS A 275 7.62 -18.17 8.52
N LEU A 276 8.93 -18.29 8.26
CA LEU A 276 9.94 -18.44 9.29
C LEU A 276 10.05 -17.18 10.16
N GLU A 277 10.14 -16.02 9.52
CA GLU A 277 10.16 -14.72 10.21
C GLU A 277 8.88 -14.48 11.03
N ALA A 278 7.70 -14.83 10.50
CA ALA A 278 6.43 -14.73 11.21
C ALA A 278 6.37 -15.69 12.41
N ALA A 279 6.87 -16.91 12.25
CA ALA A 279 6.93 -17.87 13.35
C ALA A 279 7.87 -17.41 14.47
N ILE A 280 9.02 -16.80 14.14
CA ILE A 280 9.94 -16.18 15.12
C ILE A 280 9.23 -15.02 15.82
N ALA A 281 8.56 -14.13 15.06
CA ALA A 281 7.80 -13.03 15.64
C ALA A 281 6.68 -13.52 16.56
N ALA A 282 6.01 -14.63 16.22
CA ALA A 282 4.98 -15.25 17.06
C ALA A 282 5.56 -15.79 18.38
N CYS A 283 6.73 -16.45 18.38
CA CYS A 283 7.40 -16.90 19.59
C CYS A 283 7.65 -15.74 20.57
N HIS A 284 8.03 -14.58 20.05
CA HIS A 284 8.23 -13.40 20.88
C HIS A 284 6.94 -12.75 21.36
N SER A 285 5.94 -12.64 20.48
CA SER A 285 4.71 -11.89 20.75
C SER A 285 3.72 -12.63 21.63
N THR A 286 3.76 -13.98 21.64
CA THR A 286 2.86 -14.81 22.45
C THR A 286 3.43 -15.17 23.82
N ALA A 287 4.73 -15.01 24.03
CA ALA A 287 5.34 -15.25 25.32
C ALA A 287 4.94 -14.14 26.31
N PRO A 288 4.55 -14.47 27.56
CA PRO A 288 4.16 -13.49 28.58
C PRO A 288 5.33 -12.59 28.98
N ASP A 289 6.55 -13.14 28.96
CA ASP A 289 7.79 -12.42 29.28
C ASP A 289 8.98 -12.99 28.50
N GLU A 290 10.17 -12.44 28.72
CA GLU A 290 11.40 -12.89 28.06
C GLU A 290 11.81 -14.30 28.47
N ALA A 291 11.64 -14.65 29.74
CA ALA A 291 12.04 -15.96 30.28
C ALA A 291 11.17 -17.11 29.72
N ALA A 292 9.90 -16.83 29.41
CA ALA A 292 8.96 -17.77 28.82
C ALA A 292 9.05 -17.82 27.29
N THR A 293 9.94 -17.06 26.66
CA THR A 293 10.14 -17.10 25.20
C THR A 293 10.80 -18.42 24.80
N ASP A 294 10.24 -19.11 23.80
CA ASP A 294 10.77 -20.38 23.29
C ASP A 294 12.00 -20.15 22.39
N TRP A 295 13.13 -19.91 23.04
CA TRP A 295 14.41 -19.67 22.37
C TRP A 295 14.90 -20.87 21.57
N SER A 296 14.59 -22.10 22.01
CA SER A 296 14.96 -23.31 21.28
C SER A 296 14.26 -23.38 19.91
N ARG A 297 12.97 -23.05 19.89
CA ARG A 297 12.20 -22.99 18.66
C ARG A 297 12.69 -21.86 17.74
N ILE A 298 12.98 -20.68 18.30
CA ILE A 298 13.54 -19.56 17.53
C ILE A 298 14.85 -19.95 16.86
N LEU A 299 15.75 -20.64 17.58
CA LEU A 299 17.03 -21.10 17.02
C LEU A 299 16.80 -22.05 15.84
N MET A 300 15.91 -23.04 15.99
CA MET A 300 15.57 -23.97 14.90
C MET A 300 14.98 -23.26 13.67
N LEU A 301 14.22 -22.18 13.88
CA LEU A 301 13.66 -21.39 12.77
C LEU A 301 14.73 -20.56 12.06
N TYR A 302 15.72 -20.03 12.79
CA TYR A 302 16.88 -19.35 12.20
C TYR A 302 17.79 -20.29 11.42
N ASP A 303 17.93 -21.54 11.82
CA ASP A 303 18.69 -22.55 11.08
C ASP A 303 18.05 -22.92 9.73
N GLN A 304 16.75 -22.60 9.54
CA GLN A 304 16.01 -22.84 8.29
C GLN A 304 15.94 -21.58 7.41
N LEU A 305 16.21 -20.39 7.94
CA LEU A 305 16.17 -19.10 7.26
C LEU A 305 17.48 -18.86 6.49
#